data_5560461c669a4d801dbea1ea3dfc5c90
#
_entry.id   5560461c669a4d801dbea1ea3dfc5c90
#
_cell.length_a   1.000
_cell.length_b   1.000
_cell.length_c   1.000
_cell.angle_alpha   90.00
_cell.angle_beta   90.00
_cell.angle_gamma   90.00
#
_symmetry.space_group_name_H-M   'P 1'
#
loop_
_entity.id
_entity.type
_entity.pdbx_description
1 polymer ?
#
loop_
_entity_poly.entity_id
_entity_poly.type
_entity_poly.pdbx_seq_one_letter_code
_entity_poly.pdbx_strand_id
1 'polypeptide(L)'
;LWAKGFERMMLITDSSVGAGLPAGEYDTPWGFRIAVVPGKGARIIGPHEHAGALAGSSLTMNQGVANLLNWLDVPAEQVWAMATSNPARVLGLQTKGTVEVGADADLVLWNDNLTPRRTWVGGECVFQDESNTNERADR
;
A
#
# COMPACT_ATOMS: atom_id res chain seq x y z
N LEU A 1 -8.12 2.22 18.04
CA LEU A 1 -8.45 3.46 17.31
C LEU A 1 -9.03 4.52 18.25
N TRP A 2 -10.15 4.22 18.92
CA TRP A 2 -10.87 5.16 19.79
C TRP A 2 -10.02 5.74 20.94
N ALA A 3 -9.08 4.96 21.50
CA ALA A 3 -8.25 5.38 22.63
C ALA A 3 -7.13 6.35 22.27
N LYS A 4 -6.69 6.41 21.00
CA LYS A 4 -5.54 7.21 20.54
C LYS A 4 -5.92 8.34 19.59
N GLY A 5 -7.09 8.28 18.98
CA GLY A 5 -7.49 9.17 17.89
C GLY A 5 -6.88 8.75 16.55
N PHE A 6 -7.61 9.01 15.48
CA PHE A 6 -7.21 8.61 14.12
C PHE A 6 -5.98 9.36 13.63
N GLU A 7 -5.80 10.59 14.07
CA GLU A 7 -4.65 11.44 13.72
C GLU A 7 -3.30 10.91 14.26
N ARG A 8 -3.33 9.94 15.19
CA ARG A 8 -2.14 9.30 15.76
C ARG A 8 -1.92 7.88 15.23
N MET A 9 -2.73 7.45 14.30
CA MET A 9 -2.63 6.11 13.72
C MET A 9 -1.98 6.18 12.34
N MET A 10 -1.20 5.17 12.02
CA MET A 10 -0.62 4.98 10.69
C MET A 10 -0.98 3.58 10.21
N LEU A 11 -1.35 3.48 8.94
CA LEU A 11 -1.49 2.20 8.28
C LEU A 11 -0.12 1.71 7.84
N ILE A 12 0.19 0.48 8.20
CA ILE A 12 1.37 -0.24 7.69
C ILE A 12 0.93 -1.57 7.09
N THR A 13 1.70 -2.09 6.18
CA THR A 13 1.44 -3.38 5.52
C THR A 13 2.25 -4.51 6.13
N ASP A 14 3.40 -4.22 6.75
CA ASP A 14 4.41 -5.20 7.13
C ASP A 14 4.78 -6.12 5.95
N SER A 15 4.78 -5.57 4.74
CA SER A 15 4.98 -6.32 3.51
C SER A 15 6.41 -6.84 3.41
N SER A 16 6.54 -8.10 3.00
CA SER A 16 7.81 -8.70 2.62
C SER A 16 8.09 -8.52 1.12
N VAL A 17 9.24 -9.04 0.67
CA VAL A 17 9.63 -9.04 -0.75
C VAL A 17 8.65 -9.76 -1.67
N GLY A 18 7.73 -10.54 -1.12
CA GLY A 18 6.68 -11.24 -1.87
C GLY A 18 5.40 -10.43 -2.05
N ALA A 19 5.30 -9.21 -1.50
CA ALA A 19 4.09 -8.42 -1.62
C ALA A 19 3.86 -7.98 -3.07
N GLY A 20 2.64 -8.19 -3.57
CA GLY A 20 2.28 -7.90 -4.95
C GLY A 20 2.78 -8.90 -6.00
N LEU A 21 3.57 -9.89 -5.60
CA LEU A 21 3.99 -10.96 -6.51
C LEU A 21 2.89 -12.03 -6.63
N PRO A 22 2.83 -12.73 -7.78
CA PRO A 22 1.99 -13.91 -7.94
C PRO A 22 2.30 -15.01 -6.91
N ALA A 23 1.38 -15.97 -6.75
CA ALA A 23 1.67 -17.17 -5.98
C ALA A 23 2.91 -17.87 -6.53
N GLY A 24 3.85 -18.22 -5.64
CA GLY A 24 5.11 -18.84 -6.08
C GLY A 24 6.17 -18.85 -4.99
N GLU A 25 7.34 -19.37 -5.35
CA GLU A 25 8.51 -19.41 -4.49
C GLU A 25 9.57 -18.42 -4.99
N TYR A 26 10.17 -17.69 -4.07
CA TYR A 26 11.09 -16.60 -4.39
C TYR A 26 12.31 -16.62 -3.48
N ASP A 27 13.46 -16.29 -4.03
CA ASP A 27 14.67 -16.04 -3.26
C ASP A 27 14.59 -14.66 -2.59
N THR A 28 15.14 -14.53 -1.39
CA THR A 28 15.23 -13.27 -0.68
C THR A 28 16.67 -12.75 -0.63
N PRO A 29 16.87 -11.44 -0.48
CA PRO A 29 18.22 -10.87 -0.30
C PRO A 29 18.92 -11.35 0.99
N TRP A 30 18.18 -11.94 1.91
CA TRP A 30 18.70 -12.41 3.21
C TRP A 30 19.15 -13.87 3.21
N GLY A 31 19.18 -14.54 2.03
CA GLY A 31 19.72 -15.90 1.86
C GLY A 31 18.75 -17.02 2.21
N PHE A 32 17.47 -16.73 2.43
CA PHE A 32 16.44 -17.75 2.56
C PHE A 32 15.38 -17.61 1.47
N ARG A 33 14.57 -18.65 1.28
CA ARG A 33 13.48 -18.65 0.29
C ARG A 33 12.14 -18.48 0.98
N ILE A 34 11.20 -17.91 0.26
CA ILE A 34 9.82 -17.76 0.69
C ILE A 34 8.85 -18.36 -0.31
N ALA A 35 7.72 -18.84 0.19
CA ALA A 35 6.53 -19.17 -0.61
C ALA A 35 5.48 -18.08 -0.37
N VAL A 36 5.02 -17.45 -1.46
CA VAL A 36 3.95 -16.43 -1.43
C VAL A 36 2.63 -17.11 -1.75
N VAL A 37 1.66 -16.97 -0.85
CA VAL A 37 0.29 -17.38 -1.08
C VAL A 37 -0.60 -16.16 -0.90
N PRO A 38 -1.27 -15.66 -1.95
CA PRO A 38 -2.12 -14.49 -1.88
C PRO A 38 -3.14 -14.58 -0.74
N GLY A 39 -3.24 -13.52 0.06
CA GLY A 39 -4.13 -13.46 1.22
C GLY A 39 -3.65 -14.25 2.45
N LYS A 40 -2.52 -15.00 2.38
CA LYS A 40 -1.97 -15.76 3.51
C LYS A 40 -0.57 -15.31 3.93
N GLY A 41 -0.02 -14.30 3.27
CA GLY A 41 1.34 -13.80 3.50
C GLY A 41 2.42 -14.66 2.87
N ALA A 42 3.68 -14.30 3.14
CA ALA A 42 4.84 -15.05 2.73
C ALA A 42 5.34 -15.93 3.88
N ARG A 43 5.79 -17.15 3.57
CA ARG A 43 6.34 -18.09 4.55
C ARG A 43 7.72 -18.53 4.15
N ILE A 44 8.61 -18.66 5.12
CA ILE A 44 9.97 -19.18 4.93
C ILE A 44 9.87 -20.65 4.53
N ILE A 45 10.60 -21.02 3.47
CA ILE A 45 10.66 -22.40 2.95
C ILE A 45 12.12 -22.86 2.80
N GLY A 46 12.29 -24.16 2.66
CA GLY A 46 13.60 -24.80 2.51
C GLY A 46 14.32 -25.05 3.83
N PRO A 47 15.63 -25.36 3.79
CA PRO A 47 16.42 -25.70 4.97
C PRO A 47 16.79 -24.45 5.78
N HIS A 48 15.86 -23.98 6.60
CA HIS A 48 16.00 -22.81 7.45
C HIS A 48 15.43 -23.11 8.85
N GLU A 49 16.05 -22.62 9.91
CA GLU A 49 15.63 -22.86 11.30
C GLU A 49 14.19 -22.38 11.57
N HIS A 50 13.73 -21.34 10.85
CA HIS A 50 12.38 -20.79 10.93
C HIS A 50 11.49 -21.24 9.75
N ALA A 51 11.76 -22.38 9.11
CA ALA A 51 10.92 -22.88 8.02
C ALA A 51 9.45 -23.00 8.45
N GLY A 52 8.53 -22.51 7.64
CA GLY A 52 7.11 -22.42 7.93
C GLY A 52 6.67 -21.17 8.68
N ALA A 53 7.59 -20.41 9.26
CA ALA A 53 7.27 -19.12 9.90
C ALA A 53 6.81 -18.08 8.88
N LEU A 54 6.00 -17.11 9.34
CA LEU A 54 5.61 -15.96 8.53
C LEU A 54 6.82 -15.06 8.28
N ALA A 55 7.09 -14.75 7.03
CA ALA A 55 8.17 -13.87 6.58
C ALA A 55 7.63 -12.49 6.16
N GLY A 56 6.68 -11.98 6.90
CA GLY A 56 5.98 -10.73 6.61
C GLY A 56 4.69 -10.92 5.81
N SER A 57 4.00 -9.82 5.60
CA SER A 57 2.73 -9.77 4.89
C SER A 57 2.92 -9.78 3.37
N SER A 58 1.91 -10.23 2.65
CA SER A 58 1.73 -9.96 1.22
C SER A 58 0.72 -8.84 0.95
N LEU A 59 0.32 -8.11 2.00
CA LEU A 59 -0.64 -7.02 1.92
C LEU A 59 -0.03 -5.83 1.17
N THR A 60 -0.75 -5.31 0.18
CA THR A 60 -0.42 -4.04 -0.48
C THR A 60 -1.12 -2.87 0.22
N MET A 61 -0.59 -1.65 0.08
CA MET A 61 -1.15 -0.48 0.77
C MET A 61 -2.60 -0.20 0.35
N ASN A 62 -2.93 -0.31 -0.93
CA ASN A 62 -4.30 -0.15 -1.42
C ASN A 62 -5.26 -1.17 -0.81
N GLN A 63 -4.83 -2.43 -0.68
CA GLN A 63 -5.63 -3.46 -0.01
C GLN A 63 -5.79 -3.17 1.48
N GLY A 64 -4.74 -2.64 2.13
CA GLY A 64 -4.80 -2.19 3.51
C GLY A 64 -5.83 -1.08 3.72
N VAL A 65 -5.84 -0.07 2.84
CA VAL A 65 -6.86 1.00 2.84
C VAL A 65 -8.25 0.42 2.60
N ALA A 66 -8.42 -0.46 1.59
CA ALA A 66 -9.70 -1.11 1.32
C ALA A 66 -10.24 -1.87 2.54
N ASN A 67 -9.37 -2.62 3.21
CA ASN A 67 -9.74 -3.35 4.43
C ASN A 67 -10.24 -2.39 5.53
N LEU A 68 -9.53 -1.29 5.77
CA LEU A 68 -9.93 -0.32 6.79
C LEU A 68 -11.24 0.39 6.44
N LEU A 69 -11.45 0.77 5.17
CA LEU A 69 -12.71 1.34 4.70
C LEU A 69 -13.90 0.39 4.90
N ASN A 70 -13.68 -0.91 4.76
CA ASN A 70 -14.71 -1.93 4.97
C ASN A 70 -14.95 -2.26 6.46
N TRP A 71 -13.93 -2.15 7.31
CA TRP A 71 -14.02 -2.58 8.71
C TRP A 71 -14.38 -1.47 9.67
N LEU A 72 -14.10 -0.22 9.29
CA LEU A 72 -14.28 0.93 10.17
C LEU A 72 -15.47 1.77 9.69
N ASP A 73 -16.38 2.06 10.61
CA ASP A 73 -17.45 3.03 10.41
C ASP A 73 -16.95 4.43 10.75
N VAL A 74 -16.13 4.99 9.82
CA VAL A 74 -15.50 6.29 9.97
C VAL A 74 -15.40 6.99 8.60
N PRO A 75 -15.31 8.33 8.56
CA PRO A 75 -15.07 9.05 7.31
C PRO A 75 -13.83 8.53 6.57
N ALA A 76 -13.96 8.37 5.26
CA ALA A 76 -12.89 7.84 4.41
C ALA A 76 -11.59 8.67 4.52
N GLU A 77 -11.72 9.99 4.72
CA GLU A 77 -10.60 10.91 4.89
C GLU A 77 -9.71 10.53 6.08
N GLN A 78 -10.29 9.99 7.17
CA GLN A 78 -9.52 9.53 8.32
C GLN A 78 -8.72 8.26 7.99
N VAL A 79 -9.28 7.37 7.18
CA VAL A 79 -8.56 6.19 6.70
C VAL A 79 -7.41 6.59 5.77
N TRP A 80 -7.68 7.49 4.81
CA TRP A 80 -6.63 7.99 3.92
C TRP A 80 -5.53 8.73 4.67
N ALA A 81 -5.87 9.52 5.69
CA ALA A 81 -4.88 10.22 6.51
C ALA A 81 -3.90 9.24 7.17
N MET A 82 -4.33 8.05 7.57
CA MET A 82 -3.44 7.03 8.15
C MET A 82 -2.39 6.50 7.15
N ALA A 83 -2.64 6.63 5.85
CA ALA A 83 -1.71 6.21 4.79
C ALA A 83 -0.95 7.39 4.15
N THR A 84 -1.27 8.64 4.49
CA THR A 84 -0.74 9.85 3.85
C THR A 84 -0.21 10.87 4.87
N SER A 85 -1.06 11.76 5.35
CA SER A 85 -0.66 12.90 6.21
C SER A 85 -0.15 12.48 7.59
N ASN A 86 -0.66 11.40 8.18
CA ASN A 86 -0.19 10.96 9.48
C ASN A 86 1.27 10.46 9.46
N PRO A 87 1.69 9.55 8.55
CA PRO A 87 3.09 9.17 8.44
C PRO A 87 3.99 10.34 8.02
N ALA A 88 3.55 11.22 7.12
CA ALA A 88 4.30 12.40 6.74
C ALA A 88 4.60 13.30 7.95
N ARG A 89 3.60 13.55 8.79
CA ARG A 89 3.75 14.33 10.02
C ARG A 89 4.73 13.68 11.01
N VAL A 90 4.66 12.36 11.20
CA VAL A 90 5.58 11.63 12.12
C VAL A 90 7.02 11.72 11.63
N LEU A 91 7.24 11.68 10.31
CA LEU A 91 8.55 11.81 9.69
C LEU A 91 9.02 13.27 9.52
N GLY A 92 8.18 14.27 9.89
CA GLY A 92 8.51 15.69 9.74
C GLY A 92 8.53 16.18 8.28
N LEU A 93 7.87 15.48 7.36
CA LEU A 93 7.80 15.84 5.94
C LEU A 93 6.73 16.91 5.72
N GLN A 94 7.17 18.16 5.57
CA GLN A 94 6.28 19.34 5.54
C GLN A 94 5.53 19.48 4.21
N THR A 95 6.05 18.91 3.12
CA THR A 95 5.51 19.07 1.76
C THR A 95 4.79 17.81 1.27
N LYS A 96 4.61 16.78 2.13
CA LYS A 96 4.03 15.49 1.72
C LYS A 96 2.75 15.14 2.48
N GLY A 97 1.93 14.30 1.86
CA GLY A 97 0.73 13.71 2.47
C GLY A 97 -0.52 14.56 2.38
N THR A 98 -0.46 15.72 1.71
CA THR A 98 -1.58 16.64 1.45
C THR A 98 -1.64 17.02 -0.04
N VAL A 99 -2.82 17.47 -0.48
CA VAL A 99 -3.02 18.01 -1.83
C VAL A 99 -3.32 19.50 -1.67
N GLU A 100 -2.27 20.31 -1.68
CA GLU A 100 -2.35 21.76 -1.50
C GLU A 100 -1.25 22.48 -2.28
N VAL A 101 -1.41 23.79 -2.46
CA VAL A 101 -0.40 24.60 -3.15
C VAL A 101 0.89 24.63 -2.33
N GLY A 102 2.01 24.27 -2.95
CA GLY A 102 3.33 24.18 -2.31
C GLY A 102 3.68 22.79 -1.79
N ALA A 103 2.75 21.83 -1.79
CA ALA A 103 3.05 20.44 -1.53
C ALA A 103 3.70 19.76 -2.75
N ASP A 104 4.45 18.69 -2.48
CA ASP A 104 5.00 17.86 -3.53
C ASP A 104 3.86 17.16 -4.30
N ALA A 105 3.96 17.13 -5.62
CA ALA A 105 2.97 16.49 -6.46
C ALA A 105 3.18 14.95 -6.51
N ASP A 106 3.17 14.31 -5.33
CA ASP A 106 3.18 12.86 -5.16
C ASP A 106 1.73 12.39 -5.04
N LEU A 107 1.16 11.96 -6.14
CA LEU A 107 -0.28 11.72 -6.27
C LEU A 107 -0.56 10.32 -6.80
N VAL A 108 -1.64 9.71 -6.33
CA VAL A 108 -2.19 8.49 -6.92
C VAL A 108 -3.65 8.71 -7.27
N LEU A 109 -3.98 8.50 -8.53
CA LEU A 109 -5.35 8.42 -9.00
C LEU A 109 -5.82 6.97 -8.91
N TRP A 110 -6.92 6.75 -8.21
CA TRP A 110 -7.50 5.43 -7.98
C TRP A 110 -8.72 5.18 -8.88
N ASN A 111 -8.92 3.91 -9.22
CA ASN A 111 -10.22 3.42 -9.67
C ASN A 111 -11.14 3.18 -8.46
N ASP A 112 -12.44 2.98 -8.70
CA ASP A 112 -13.43 2.74 -7.64
C ASP A 112 -13.13 1.49 -6.80
N ASN A 113 -12.43 0.51 -7.37
CA ASN A 113 -11.97 -0.70 -6.69
C ASN A 113 -10.61 -0.54 -5.99
N LEU A 114 -10.10 0.69 -5.85
CA LEU A 114 -8.82 1.03 -5.24
C LEU A 114 -7.60 0.39 -5.93
N THR A 115 -7.68 0.12 -7.23
CA THR A 115 -6.49 -0.14 -8.03
C THR A 115 -5.90 1.18 -8.53
N PRO A 116 -4.57 1.37 -8.51
CA PRO A 116 -3.97 2.61 -9.00
C PRO A 116 -4.16 2.71 -10.51
N ARG A 117 -4.68 3.86 -10.95
CA ARG A 117 -4.86 4.19 -12.37
C ARG A 117 -3.68 5.01 -12.89
N ARG A 118 -3.20 5.96 -12.10
CA ARG A 118 -1.99 6.74 -12.38
C ARG A 118 -1.27 7.08 -11.10
N THR A 119 0.05 7.17 -11.18
CA THR A 119 0.89 7.61 -10.07
C THR A 119 1.86 8.67 -10.55
N TRP A 120 1.97 9.75 -9.80
CA TRP A 120 2.94 10.82 -10.01
C TRP A 120 3.87 10.92 -8.82
N VAL A 121 5.14 11.17 -9.08
CA VAL A 121 6.16 11.48 -8.09
C VAL A 121 6.83 12.79 -8.50
N GLY A 122 6.76 13.81 -7.65
CA GLY A 122 7.26 15.14 -7.97
C GLY A 122 6.60 15.76 -9.22
N GLY A 123 5.36 15.39 -9.54
CA GLY A 123 4.64 15.84 -10.72
C GLY A 123 4.92 15.03 -12.00
N GLU A 124 5.89 14.13 -11.99
CA GLU A 124 6.18 13.23 -13.11
C GLU A 124 5.32 11.95 -13.02
N CYS A 125 4.63 11.59 -14.12
CA CYS A 125 3.84 10.37 -14.18
C CYS A 125 4.76 9.15 -14.29
N VAL A 126 4.88 8.38 -13.21
CA VAL A 126 5.75 7.19 -13.12
C VAL A 126 5.01 5.88 -13.38
N PHE A 127 3.68 5.90 -13.33
CA PHE A 127 2.84 4.74 -13.61
C PHE A 127 1.51 5.17 -14.23
N GLN A 128 1.09 4.46 -15.25
CA GLN A 128 -0.25 4.57 -15.85
C GLN A 128 -0.76 3.18 -16.23
N ASP A 129 -1.96 2.83 -15.77
CA ASP A 129 -2.67 1.64 -16.19
C ASP A 129 -3.23 1.84 -17.61
N GLU A 130 -2.71 1.10 -18.58
CA GLU A 130 -3.12 1.19 -19.99
C GLU A 130 -4.42 0.43 -20.29
N SER A 131 -4.88 -0.44 -19.40
CA SER A 131 -6.07 -1.27 -19.62
C SER A 131 -7.37 -0.47 -19.73
N ASN A 132 -7.37 0.81 -19.33
CA ASN A 132 -8.55 1.68 -19.24
C ASN A 132 -8.51 2.91 -20.17
N THR A 133 -7.75 2.85 -21.26
CA THR A 133 -7.58 3.99 -22.18
C THR A 133 -8.79 4.17 -23.13
N ASN A 134 -9.74 3.23 -23.16
CA ASN A 134 -10.82 3.21 -24.15
C ASN A 134 -12.16 3.83 -23.72
N GLU A 135 -12.30 4.37 -22.50
CA GLU A 135 -13.61 4.88 -22.03
C GLU A 135 -13.88 6.38 -22.28
N ARG A 136 -13.00 7.11 -22.98
CA ARG A 136 -13.20 8.56 -23.25
C ARG A 136 -13.28 8.95 -24.73
N ALA A 137 -13.63 8.03 -25.62
CA ALA A 137 -13.84 8.39 -27.04
C ALA A 137 -15.31 8.72 -27.39
N ASP A 138 -16.26 8.57 -26.46
CA ASP A 138 -17.68 8.80 -26.70
C ASP A 138 -18.35 9.64 -25.60
N ARG A 139 -17.97 10.93 -25.48
CA ARG A 139 -18.85 11.96 -24.91
C ARG A 139 -18.50 13.34 -25.47
#